data_c3cf7575de794c8cdbe54eab748a96dc
#
_entry.id   c3cf7575de794c8cdbe54eab748a96dc
#
_cell.length_a   1.000
_cell.length_b   1.000
_cell.length_c   1.000
_cell.angle_alpha   90.00
_cell.angle_beta   90.00
_cell.angle_gamma   90.00
#
_symmetry.space_group_name_H-M   'P 1'
#
loop_
_entity.id
_entity.type
_entity.pdbx_description
1 polymer ?
#
loop_
_entity_poly.entity_id
_entity_poly.type
_entity_poly.pdbx_seq_one_letter_code
_entity_poly.pdbx_strand_id
1 'polypeptide(L)'
;MPLACVYTDLDGTLLGRGSSLFRDAEGGFSLAQARALEACHRVGAEVVIMSGRREPQVHEAARLMGQTSYIYEAGCAFAIDGETTLMTGEMAPNEDGTIYEQIEERGIPKLLFEHFDGRLEYHSPWHHGRVLSHLFRGKVDVEEANALLHERGDDDLRLLDNGAIGRPMPTVEGRTHAYHLVPKQVSKAAAVAGHARARGYDPADCIAVGDSVEDLEVAAAVGRFFVVANGPQNDAGLRGALPAWDNVTVTEGEMGEGFYEAVVSSLMERR
;
A
#
# COMPACT_ATOMS: atom_id res chain seq x y z
N MET A 1 -25.74 -2.24 -7.93
CA MET A 1 -24.93 -2.81 -9.03
C MET A 1 -23.99 -3.86 -8.43
N PRO A 2 -23.53 -4.86 -9.16
CA PRO A 2 -22.65 -5.88 -8.61
C PRO A 2 -21.30 -5.28 -8.21
N LEU A 3 -20.63 -5.86 -7.21
CA LEU A 3 -19.26 -5.50 -6.85
C LEU A 3 -18.33 -5.85 -8.02
N ALA A 4 -17.63 -4.85 -8.57
CA ALA A 4 -16.74 -5.05 -9.72
C ALA A 4 -15.31 -5.38 -9.27
N CYS A 5 -14.80 -4.65 -8.26
CA CYS A 5 -13.42 -4.80 -7.83
C CYS A 5 -13.26 -4.58 -6.32
N VAL A 6 -12.34 -5.32 -5.73
CA VAL A 6 -11.87 -5.16 -4.35
C VAL A 6 -10.37 -4.87 -4.40
N TYR A 7 -9.97 -3.65 -4.06
CA TYR A 7 -8.57 -3.30 -3.85
C TYR A 7 -8.20 -3.60 -2.40
N THR A 8 -7.06 -4.21 -2.16
CA THR A 8 -6.65 -4.55 -0.80
C THR A 8 -5.16 -4.33 -0.59
N ASP A 9 -4.80 -3.68 0.52
CA ASP A 9 -3.43 -3.80 1.00
C ASP A 9 -3.15 -5.24 1.43
N LEU A 10 -1.89 -5.60 1.53
CA LEU A 10 -1.43 -6.96 1.76
C LEU A 10 -1.04 -7.19 3.23
N ASP A 11 -0.03 -6.45 3.70
CA ASP A 11 0.58 -6.68 5.01
C ASP A 11 -0.15 -5.91 6.13
N GLY A 12 -0.79 -6.62 7.05
CA GLY A 12 -1.59 -5.98 8.09
C GLY A 12 -3.07 -5.81 7.71
N THR A 13 -3.44 -6.16 6.47
CA THR A 13 -4.81 -6.05 5.94
C THR A 13 -5.32 -7.42 5.47
N LEU A 14 -4.91 -7.88 4.29
CA LEU A 14 -5.33 -9.19 3.77
C LEU A 14 -4.64 -10.34 4.49
N LEU A 15 -3.35 -10.17 4.81
CA LEU A 15 -2.54 -11.18 5.47
C LEU A 15 -2.53 -10.97 6.99
N GLY A 16 -2.81 -12.03 7.72
CA GLY A 16 -2.70 -12.06 9.18
C GLY A 16 -1.27 -12.18 9.66
N ARG A 17 -1.09 -12.53 10.92
CA ARG A 17 0.20 -12.56 11.60
C ARG A 17 1.25 -13.37 10.82
N GLY A 18 2.42 -12.78 10.65
CA GLY A 18 3.53 -13.37 9.91
C GLY A 18 3.35 -13.38 8.39
N SER A 19 2.54 -12.47 7.87
CA SER A 19 2.19 -12.36 6.45
C SER A 19 1.58 -13.64 5.89
N SER A 20 0.66 -14.25 6.63
CA SER A 20 0.03 -15.52 6.28
C SER A 20 -1.43 -15.34 5.87
N LEU A 21 -1.82 -15.96 4.74
CA LEU A 21 -3.22 -16.02 4.29
C LEU A 21 -4.11 -16.90 5.19
N PHE A 22 -3.52 -17.68 6.09
CA PHE A 22 -4.21 -18.66 6.91
C PHE A 22 -4.07 -18.40 8.43
N ARG A 23 -3.70 -17.17 8.81
CA ARG A 23 -3.60 -16.77 10.22
C ARG A 23 -4.42 -15.52 10.49
N ASP A 24 -5.02 -15.47 11.68
CA ASP A 24 -5.60 -14.26 12.23
C ASP A 24 -4.54 -13.31 12.83
N ALA A 25 -4.97 -12.24 13.48
CA ALA A 25 -4.09 -11.26 14.11
C ALA A 25 -3.31 -11.84 15.30
N GLU A 26 -3.85 -12.78 16.05
CA GLU A 26 -3.21 -13.46 17.17
C GLU A 26 -2.25 -14.57 16.71
N GLY A 27 -2.37 -15.03 15.46
CA GLY A 27 -1.57 -16.11 14.87
C GLY A 27 -2.23 -17.48 14.92
N GLY A 28 -3.52 -17.53 15.29
CA GLY A 28 -4.37 -18.71 15.17
C GLY A 28 -4.65 -19.03 13.70
N PHE A 29 -5.14 -20.26 13.43
CA PHE A 29 -5.56 -20.64 12.09
C PHE A 29 -6.92 -20.02 11.75
N SER A 30 -7.01 -19.31 10.62
CA SER A 30 -8.25 -18.73 10.09
C SER A 30 -8.37 -18.95 8.59
N LEU A 31 -9.60 -19.18 8.12
CA LEU A 31 -9.96 -19.22 6.69
C LEU A 31 -10.75 -17.99 6.25
N ALA A 32 -10.94 -16.99 7.11
CA ALA A 32 -11.79 -15.84 6.82
C ALA A 32 -11.41 -15.16 5.51
N GLN A 33 -10.14 -14.79 5.37
CA GLN A 33 -9.63 -14.12 4.18
C GLN A 33 -9.70 -15.01 2.91
N ALA A 34 -9.45 -16.29 3.03
CA ALA A 34 -9.59 -17.21 1.90
C ALA A 34 -11.04 -17.36 1.46
N ARG A 35 -11.99 -17.34 2.40
CA ARG A 35 -13.45 -17.35 2.09
C ARG A 35 -13.89 -16.04 1.44
N ALA A 36 -13.32 -14.91 1.83
CA ALA A 36 -13.58 -13.64 1.17
C ALA A 36 -13.10 -13.64 -0.29
N LEU A 37 -11.90 -14.16 -0.54
CA LEU A 37 -11.38 -14.33 -1.91
C LEU A 37 -12.26 -15.27 -2.73
N GLU A 38 -12.72 -16.38 -2.15
CA GLU A 38 -13.68 -17.29 -2.78
C GLU A 38 -15.00 -16.57 -3.11
N ALA A 39 -15.52 -15.76 -2.18
CA ALA A 39 -16.76 -15.02 -2.39
C ALA A 39 -16.63 -14.01 -3.55
N CYS A 40 -15.51 -13.26 -3.62
CA CYS A 40 -15.21 -12.38 -4.75
C CYS A 40 -15.20 -13.15 -6.08
N HIS A 41 -14.48 -14.26 -6.13
CA HIS A 41 -14.39 -15.11 -7.31
C HIS A 41 -15.78 -15.62 -7.77
N ARG A 42 -16.64 -16.04 -6.84
CA ARG A 42 -17.99 -16.54 -7.14
C ARG A 42 -18.91 -15.49 -7.76
N VAL A 43 -18.73 -14.23 -7.42
CA VAL A 43 -19.56 -13.13 -7.97
C VAL A 43 -18.89 -12.44 -9.16
N GLY A 44 -17.68 -12.86 -9.55
CA GLY A 44 -16.92 -12.28 -10.65
C GLY A 44 -16.27 -10.94 -10.31
N ALA A 45 -16.11 -10.61 -9.02
CA ALA A 45 -15.38 -9.42 -8.60
C ALA A 45 -13.87 -9.66 -8.67
N GLU A 46 -13.13 -8.75 -9.33
CA GLU A 46 -11.68 -8.80 -9.36
C GLU A 46 -11.10 -8.40 -7.99
N VAL A 47 -10.04 -9.06 -7.56
CA VAL A 47 -9.29 -8.66 -6.35
C VAL A 47 -7.91 -8.16 -6.78
N VAL A 48 -7.59 -6.91 -6.46
CA VAL A 48 -6.35 -6.26 -6.82
C VAL A 48 -5.56 -5.95 -5.56
N ILE A 49 -4.39 -6.59 -5.42
CA ILE A 49 -3.46 -6.32 -4.33
C ILE A 49 -2.78 -4.97 -4.60
N MET A 50 -2.77 -4.07 -3.62
CA MET A 50 -2.00 -2.82 -3.64
C MET A 50 -0.97 -2.85 -2.50
N SER A 51 0.31 -2.87 -2.83
CA SER A 51 1.35 -3.10 -1.82
C SER A 51 2.60 -2.25 -2.02
N GLY A 52 3.26 -1.93 -0.90
CA GLY A 52 4.61 -1.37 -0.90
C GLY A 52 5.70 -2.38 -1.31
N ARG A 53 5.40 -3.66 -1.46
CA ARG A 53 6.34 -4.68 -1.89
C ARG A 53 6.77 -4.47 -3.34
N ARG A 54 7.96 -5.00 -3.70
CA ARG A 54 8.46 -4.99 -5.08
C ARG A 54 7.67 -5.94 -5.96
N GLU A 55 7.69 -5.70 -7.28
CA GLU A 55 6.89 -6.40 -8.28
C GLU A 55 6.94 -7.94 -8.14
N PRO A 56 8.10 -8.63 -8.10
CA PRO A 56 8.11 -10.10 -8.05
C PRO A 56 7.40 -10.67 -6.81
N GLN A 57 7.39 -9.95 -5.69
CA GLN A 57 6.72 -10.40 -4.46
C GLN A 57 5.20 -10.24 -4.55
N VAL A 58 4.72 -9.13 -5.15
CA VAL A 58 3.29 -8.89 -5.33
C VAL A 58 2.73 -9.80 -6.42
N HIS A 59 3.47 -9.99 -7.52
CA HIS A 59 3.13 -10.94 -8.58
C HIS A 59 2.91 -12.36 -8.03
N GLU A 60 3.85 -12.87 -7.23
CA GLU A 60 3.71 -14.20 -6.63
C GLU A 60 2.51 -14.30 -5.68
N ALA A 61 2.25 -13.26 -4.88
CA ALA A 61 1.07 -13.22 -4.02
C ALA A 61 -0.22 -13.23 -4.84
N ALA A 62 -0.33 -12.38 -5.86
CA ALA A 62 -1.48 -12.32 -6.77
C ALA A 62 -1.70 -13.66 -7.48
N ARG A 63 -0.65 -14.23 -8.06
CA ARG A 63 -0.68 -15.52 -8.76
C ARG A 63 -1.20 -16.66 -7.86
N LEU A 64 -0.73 -16.73 -6.60
CA LEU A 64 -1.18 -17.73 -5.63
C LEU A 64 -2.66 -17.57 -5.25
N MET A 65 -3.19 -16.35 -5.33
CA MET A 65 -4.60 -16.02 -5.08
C MET A 65 -5.46 -16.10 -6.34
N GLY A 66 -4.89 -16.49 -7.49
CA GLY A 66 -5.60 -16.57 -8.76
C GLY A 66 -5.91 -15.22 -9.40
N GLN A 67 -5.14 -14.18 -9.07
CA GLN A 67 -5.31 -12.82 -9.59
C GLN A 67 -4.23 -12.49 -10.61
N THR A 68 -4.58 -11.66 -11.61
CA THR A 68 -3.67 -11.24 -12.68
C THR A 68 -3.40 -9.74 -12.69
N SER A 69 -4.09 -8.99 -11.82
CA SER A 69 -3.87 -7.56 -11.63
C SER A 69 -3.32 -7.28 -10.24
N TYR A 70 -2.39 -6.35 -10.16
CA TYR A 70 -1.79 -5.91 -8.89
C TYR A 70 -1.12 -4.55 -9.01
N ILE A 71 -0.97 -3.85 -7.87
CA ILE A 71 -0.29 -2.56 -7.71
C ILE A 71 0.91 -2.78 -6.80
N TYR A 72 2.09 -2.26 -7.17
CA TYR A 72 3.32 -2.51 -6.46
C TYR A 72 4.18 -1.27 -6.25
N GLU A 73 5.19 -1.40 -5.38
CA GLU A 73 6.10 -0.31 -4.97
C GLU A 73 5.33 0.97 -4.58
N ALA A 74 4.33 0.83 -3.67
CA ALA A 74 3.53 1.93 -3.14
C ALA A 74 2.75 2.71 -4.21
N GLY A 75 2.35 2.04 -5.30
CA GLY A 75 1.60 2.68 -6.38
C GLY A 75 2.47 3.23 -7.51
N CYS A 76 3.78 2.93 -7.53
CA CYS A 76 4.65 3.32 -8.65
C CYS A 76 4.21 2.70 -9.98
N ALA A 77 3.57 1.54 -9.93
CA ALA A 77 3.04 0.88 -11.12
C ALA A 77 1.89 -0.06 -10.77
N PHE A 78 1.08 -0.37 -11.77
CA PHE A 78 0.15 -1.48 -11.74
C PHE A 78 0.35 -2.40 -12.94
N ALA A 79 0.01 -3.67 -12.76
CA ALA A 79 -0.01 -4.66 -13.83
C ALA A 79 -1.44 -5.17 -14.06
N ILE A 80 -1.77 -5.46 -15.30
CA ILE A 80 -3.01 -6.09 -15.76
C ILE A 80 -2.62 -7.18 -16.75
N ASP A 81 -2.91 -8.43 -16.44
CA ASP A 81 -2.66 -9.59 -17.33
C ASP A 81 -1.21 -9.66 -17.86
N GLY A 82 -0.25 -9.22 -17.03
CA GLY A 82 1.18 -9.19 -17.36
C GLY A 82 1.68 -7.89 -18.01
N GLU A 83 0.79 -6.99 -18.40
CA GLU A 83 1.15 -5.68 -18.95
C GLU A 83 1.28 -4.64 -17.82
N THR A 84 2.42 -3.96 -17.75
CA THR A 84 2.73 -2.97 -16.72
C THR A 84 2.47 -1.54 -17.20
N THR A 85 1.83 -0.74 -16.34
CA THR A 85 1.67 0.72 -16.51
C THR A 85 2.37 1.44 -15.38
N LEU A 86 3.30 2.34 -15.71
CA LEU A 86 3.98 3.19 -14.74
C LEU A 86 3.09 4.36 -14.32
N MET A 87 3.11 4.69 -13.04
CA MET A 87 2.40 5.82 -12.42
C MET A 87 3.36 6.91 -11.93
N THR A 88 4.58 6.91 -12.43
CA THR A 88 5.73 7.72 -11.98
C THR A 88 5.83 9.09 -12.67
N GLY A 89 4.79 9.47 -13.43
CA GLY A 89 4.75 10.75 -14.14
C GLY A 89 5.82 10.83 -15.25
N GLU A 90 6.64 11.87 -15.21
CA GLU A 90 7.70 12.05 -16.21
C GLU A 90 8.95 11.20 -15.95
N MET A 91 9.09 10.67 -14.72
CA MET A 91 10.22 9.83 -14.35
C MET A 91 10.01 8.40 -14.85
N ALA A 92 10.87 7.93 -15.73
CA ALA A 92 10.82 6.59 -16.30
C ALA A 92 12.23 5.97 -16.39
N PRO A 93 12.34 4.64 -16.44
CA PRO A 93 13.61 4.00 -16.76
C PRO A 93 14.14 4.50 -18.10
N ASN A 94 15.44 4.78 -18.18
CA ASN A 94 16.11 5.32 -19.36
C ASN A 94 17.55 4.76 -19.49
N GLU A 95 18.42 5.43 -20.26
CA GLU A 95 19.81 5.01 -20.45
C GLU A 95 20.65 5.11 -19.15
N ASP A 96 20.23 5.97 -18.20
CA ASP A 96 20.87 6.12 -16.88
C ASP A 96 20.42 5.05 -15.89
N GLY A 97 19.48 4.19 -16.26
CA GLY A 97 19.02 3.06 -15.48
C GLY A 97 17.58 3.13 -15.03
N THR A 98 17.27 2.35 -14.00
CA THR A 98 15.96 2.31 -13.33
C THR A 98 15.69 3.61 -12.56
N ILE A 99 14.44 3.87 -12.18
CA ILE A 99 14.11 5.04 -11.33
C ILE A 99 14.85 4.96 -9.99
N TYR A 100 15.01 3.76 -9.44
CA TYR A 100 15.81 3.52 -8.23
C TYR A 100 17.25 4.03 -8.41
N GLU A 101 17.92 3.66 -9.51
CA GLU A 101 19.31 4.05 -9.79
C GLU A 101 19.43 5.55 -10.05
N GLN A 102 18.50 6.16 -10.78
CA GLN A 102 18.44 7.60 -11.00
C GLN A 102 18.33 8.40 -9.69
N ILE A 103 17.51 7.95 -8.73
CA ILE A 103 17.39 8.56 -7.41
C ILE A 103 18.68 8.38 -6.59
N GLU A 104 19.31 7.19 -6.69
CA GLU A 104 20.59 6.90 -6.00
C GLU A 104 21.70 7.79 -6.51
N GLU A 105 21.85 7.97 -7.83
CA GLU A 105 22.85 8.84 -8.44
C GLU A 105 22.72 10.31 -8.02
N ARG A 106 21.50 10.77 -7.80
CA ARG A 106 21.24 12.12 -7.26
C ARG A 106 21.66 12.26 -5.81
N GLY A 107 22.05 11.16 -5.15
CA GLY A 107 22.51 11.13 -3.75
C GLY A 107 21.39 11.42 -2.73
N ILE A 108 20.13 11.24 -3.10
CA ILE A 108 18.98 11.54 -2.24
C ILE A 108 18.93 10.64 -1.00
N PRO A 109 19.12 9.31 -1.09
CA PRO A 109 19.16 8.47 0.11
C PRO A 109 20.24 8.90 1.10
N LYS A 110 21.43 9.24 0.59
CA LYS A 110 22.54 9.73 1.43
C LYS A 110 22.17 11.04 2.14
N LEU A 111 21.58 12.01 1.43
CA LEU A 111 21.10 13.26 2.02
C LEU A 111 20.14 13.00 3.19
N LEU A 112 19.13 12.13 2.97
CA LEU A 112 18.14 11.81 3.99
C LEU A 112 18.78 11.11 5.21
N PHE A 113 19.74 10.20 4.99
CA PHE A 113 20.43 9.52 6.10
C PHE A 113 21.34 10.45 6.89
N GLU A 114 21.99 11.41 6.23
CA GLU A 114 22.81 12.44 6.91
C GLU A 114 21.94 13.40 7.72
N HIS A 115 20.76 13.81 7.19
CA HIS A 115 19.84 14.70 7.89
C HIS A 115 19.15 14.01 9.08
N PHE A 116 18.73 12.77 8.90
CA PHE A 116 18.06 11.97 9.91
C PHE A 116 18.99 10.93 10.56
N ASP A 117 20.22 11.32 10.85
CA ASP A 117 21.25 10.41 11.40
C ASP A 117 20.74 9.57 12.56
N GLY A 118 20.92 8.25 12.47
CA GLY A 118 20.43 7.26 13.44
C GLY A 118 18.89 7.09 13.51
N ARG A 119 18.10 7.89 12.78
CA ARG A 119 16.63 7.82 12.77
C ARG A 119 16.03 7.24 11.48
N LEU A 120 16.84 7.13 10.42
CA LEU A 120 16.43 6.58 9.12
C LEU A 120 17.54 5.70 8.56
N GLU A 121 17.19 4.54 8.02
CA GLU A 121 18.11 3.62 7.35
C GLU A 121 17.41 2.83 6.26
N TYR A 122 18.14 2.12 5.40
CA TYR A 122 17.53 1.17 4.46
C TYR A 122 16.77 0.07 5.21
N HIS A 123 15.57 -0.25 4.75
CA HIS A 123 14.80 -1.38 5.28
C HIS A 123 15.35 -2.71 4.75
N SER A 124 16.51 -3.11 5.27
CA SER A 124 17.19 -4.35 4.88
C SER A 124 16.43 -5.60 5.39
N PRO A 125 16.34 -6.68 4.57
CA PRO A 125 16.83 -6.83 3.20
C PRO A 125 15.81 -6.41 2.10
N TRP A 126 14.64 -5.89 2.46
CA TRP A 126 13.52 -5.64 1.52
C TRP A 126 13.74 -4.44 0.59
N HIS A 127 14.75 -3.59 0.86
CA HIS A 127 15.15 -2.52 -0.05
C HIS A 127 15.87 -3.04 -1.30
N HIS A 128 16.44 -4.25 -1.27
CA HIS A 128 17.15 -4.81 -2.41
C HIS A 128 16.22 -5.23 -3.55
N GLY A 129 16.68 -5.01 -4.78
CA GLY A 129 16.00 -5.45 -6.01
C GLY A 129 14.71 -4.66 -6.31
N ARG A 130 14.59 -3.44 -5.79
CA ARG A 130 13.57 -2.47 -6.20
C ARG A 130 14.04 -1.75 -7.47
N VAL A 131 13.08 -1.29 -8.25
CA VAL A 131 13.37 -0.64 -9.54
C VAL A 131 12.71 0.73 -9.69
N LEU A 132 11.67 1.02 -8.90
CA LEU A 132 10.87 2.24 -9.04
C LEU A 132 10.91 3.13 -7.78
N SER A 133 11.36 2.61 -6.62
CA SER A 133 11.34 3.34 -5.36
C SER A 133 12.45 2.89 -4.42
N HIS A 134 12.84 3.74 -3.47
CA HIS A 134 13.63 3.32 -2.31
C HIS A 134 12.73 2.96 -1.14
N LEU A 135 13.18 2.03 -0.30
CA LEU A 135 12.49 1.61 0.91
C LEU A 135 13.40 1.80 2.11
N PHE A 136 12.93 2.62 3.03
CA PHE A 136 13.60 2.94 4.29
C PHE A 136 12.78 2.45 5.48
N ARG A 137 13.41 2.39 6.64
CA ARG A 137 12.74 2.26 7.93
C ARG A 137 13.30 3.28 8.91
N GLY A 138 12.48 3.70 9.85
CA GLY A 138 12.92 4.70 10.82
C GLY A 138 11.77 5.32 11.59
N LYS A 139 12.06 6.51 12.14
CA LYS A 139 11.07 7.38 12.74
C LYS A 139 11.44 8.82 12.41
N VAL A 140 10.87 9.32 11.34
CA VAL A 140 11.14 10.65 10.81
C VAL A 140 9.83 11.36 10.49
N ASP A 141 9.86 12.67 10.50
CA ASP A 141 8.75 13.49 10.05
C ASP A 141 8.80 13.59 8.52
N VAL A 142 7.71 13.17 7.88
CA VAL A 142 7.59 13.15 6.40
C VAL A 142 7.51 14.57 5.84
N GLU A 143 6.90 15.50 6.55
CA GLU A 143 6.83 16.90 6.13
C GLU A 143 8.21 17.55 6.16
N GLU A 144 9.01 17.28 7.22
CA GLU A 144 10.41 17.72 7.32
C GLU A 144 11.25 17.13 6.17
N ALA A 145 11.10 15.84 5.88
CA ALA A 145 11.82 15.19 4.78
C ALA A 145 11.45 15.77 3.42
N ASN A 146 10.17 16.02 3.17
CA ASN A 146 9.71 16.59 1.91
C ASN A 146 10.09 18.08 1.77
N ALA A 147 10.16 18.85 2.87
CA ALA A 147 10.70 20.20 2.86
C ALA A 147 12.19 20.21 2.50
N LEU A 148 12.98 19.27 3.03
CA LEU A 148 14.40 19.13 2.68
C LEU A 148 14.59 18.80 1.18
N LEU A 149 13.77 17.93 0.60
CA LEU A 149 13.78 17.64 -0.84
C LEU A 149 13.46 18.90 -1.65
N HIS A 150 12.45 19.65 -1.25
CA HIS A 150 12.09 20.92 -1.89
C HIS A 150 13.21 21.96 -1.85
N GLU A 151 13.83 22.18 -0.68
CA GLU A 151 14.95 23.12 -0.51
C GLU A 151 16.15 22.78 -1.39
N ARG A 152 16.35 21.49 -1.68
CA ARG A 152 17.41 21.02 -2.58
C ARG A 152 17.05 21.16 -4.07
N GLY A 153 15.78 21.36 -4.41
CA GLY A 153 15.27 21.39 -5.78
C GLY A 153 14.89 20.02 -6.35
N ASP A 154 14.67 19.03 -5.49
CA ASP A 154 14.24 17.68 -5.83
C ASP A 154 12.70 17.53 -5.69
N ASP A 155 11.95 18.52 -6.18
CA ASP A 155 10.49 18.62 -6.09
C ASP A 155 9.73 17.53 -6.84
N ASP A 156 10.39 16.79 -7.68
CA ASP A 156 9.88 15.65 -8.43
C ASP A 156 9.82 14.36 -7.61
N LEU A 157 10.35 14.39 -6.37
CA LEU A 157 10.34 13.28 -5.42
C LEU A 157 9.55 13.61 -4.16
N ARG A 158 9.13 12.56 -3.45
CA ARG A 158 8.57 12.66 -2.11
C ARG A 158 8.85 11.42 -1.27
N LEU A 159 8.93 11.60 0.04
CA LEU A 159 8.90 10.53 1.02
C LEU A 159 7.44 10.26 1.43
N LEU A 160 7.05 9.00 1.47
CA LEU A 160 5.75 8.53 1.94
C LEU A 160 5.92 7.67 3.19
N ASP A 161 5.03 7.80 4.17
CA ASP A 161 4.94 6.90 5.33
C ASP A 161 3.96 5.75 4.98
N ASN A 162 4.48 4.54 4.91
CA ASN A 162 3.72 3.32 4.62
C ASN A 162 3.27 2.60 5.92
N GLY A 163 3.29 3.30 7.05
CA GLY A 163 2.80 2.79 8.32
C GLY A 163 3.84 2.09 9.20
N ALA A 164 3.37 1.71 10.39
CA ALA A 164 4.20 1.10 11.42
C ALA A 164 4.55 -0.34 11.09
N ILE A 165 5.81 -0.73 11.36
CA ILE A 165 6.33 -2.08 11.13
C ILE A 165 6.77 -2.75 12.44
N GLY A 166 6.70 -4.10 12.45
CA GLY A 166 7.09 -4.92 13.60
C GLY A 166 8.60 -5.10 13.80
N ARG A 167 9.45 -4.25 13.19
CA ARG A 167 10.90 -4.35 13.28
C ARG A 167 11.49 -3.11 13.95
N PRO A 168 11.81 -3.19 15.26
CA PRO A 168 12.37 -2.06 15.98
C PRO A 168 13.78 -1.72 15.47
N MET A 169 14.14 -0.43 15.55
CA MET A 169 15.50 0.07 15.40
C MET A 169 16.07 0.37 16.80
N PRO A 170 17.29 -0.09 17.13
CA PRO A 170 17.89 0.16 18.45
C PRO A 170 18.09 1.66 18.78
N THR A 171 18.20 2.49 17.75
CA THR A 171 18.44 3.94 17.83
C THR A 171 17.17 4.76 17.94
N VAL A 172 16.00 4.14 17.84
CA VAL A 172 14.70 4.82 17.78
C VAL A 172 13.80 4.34 18.90
N GLU A 173 13.26 5.27 19.69
CA GLU A 173 12.24 4.96 20.69
C GLU A 173 10.85 4.85 20.07
N GLY A 174 10.11 3.79 20.45
CA GLY A 174 8.76 3.52 20.00
C GLY A 174 8.69 2.70 18.72
N ARG A 175 7.60 2.85 17.97
CA ARG A 175 7.39 2.09 16.73
C ARG A 175 8.20 2.68 15.58
N THR A 176 8.79 1.78 14.81
CA THR A 176 9.49 2.09 13.57
C THR A 176 8.47 2.03 12.43
N HIS A 177 8.58 2.94 11.47
CA HIS A 177 7.76 2.99 10.26
C HIS A 177 8.57 2.56 9.03
N ALA A 178 7.88 2.12 8.00
CA ALA A 178 8.42 1.95 6.66
C ALA A 178 8.14 3.21 5.83
N TYR A 179 9.13 3.65 5.06
CA TYR A 179 8.99 4.82 4.20
C TYR A 179 9.39 4.48 2.78
N HIS A 180 8.62 4.99 1.82
CA HIS A 180 8.98 4.93 0.40
C HIS A 180 9.40 6.30 -0.10
N LEU A 181 10.58 6.37 -0.72
CA LEU A 181 10.98 7.52 -1.52
C LEU A 181 10.61 7.23 -2.96
N VAL A 182 9.72 8.04 -3.51
CA VAL A 182 9.05 7.82 -4.80
C VAL A 182 8.96 9.11 -5.62
N PRO A 183 8.71 9.03 -6.94
CA PRO A 183 8.29 10.20 -7.72
C PRO A 183 7.04 10.84 -7.13
N LYS A 184 6.95 12.17 -7.18
CA LYS A 184 5.94 13.00 -6.48
C LYS A 184 4.49 12.59 -6.76
N GLN A 185 4.18 12.14 -7.98
CA GLN A 185 2.83 11.79 -8.42
C GLN A 185 2.36 10.41 -7.94
N VAL A 186 3.29 9.60 -7.43
CA VAL A 186 3.01 8.23 -7.00
C VAL A 186 2.12 8.22 -5.76
N SER A 187 1.04 7.47 -5.82
CA SER A 187 0.23 7.06 -4.67
C SER A 187 -0.57 5.80 -4.99
N LYS A 188 -0.94 5.04 -3.97
CA LYS A 188 -1.86 3.91 -4.13
C LYS A 188 -3.20 4.38 -4.72
N ALA A 189 -3.70 5.55 -4.31
CA ALA A 189 -4.93 6.14 -4.83
C ALA A 189 -4.87 6.41 -6.34
N ALA A 190 -3.78 7.02 -6.82
CA ALA A 190 -3.57 7.27 -8.24
C ALA A 190 -3.49 5.97 -9.05
N ALA A 191 -2.80 4.95 -8.52
CA ALA A 191 -2.68 3.64 -9.16
C ALA A 191 -4.02 2.89 -9.21
N VAL A 192 -4.82 2.94 -8.13
CA VAL A 192 -6.18 2.39 -8.10
C VAL A 192 -7.07 3.07 -9.15
N ALA A 193 -7.07 4.41 -9.21
CA ALA A 193 -7.83 5.15 -10.21
C ALA A 193 -7.37 4.83 -11.64
N GLY A 194 -6.06 4.65 -11.85
CA GLY A 194 -5.48 4.23 -13.13
C GLY A 194 -5.94 2.84 -13.55
N HIS A 195 -5.86 1.87 -12.64
CA HIS A 195 -6.30 0.51 -12.87
C HIS A 195 -7.81 0.44 -13.15
N ALA A 196 -8.66 1.08 -12.32
CA ALA A 196 -10.11 1.12 -12.50
C ALA A 196 -10.49 1.68 -13.87
N ARG A 197 -9.82 2.75 -14.31
CA ARG A 197 -10.01 3.35 -15.64
C ARG A 197 -9.61 2.38 -16.75
N ALA A 198 -8.47 1.68 -16.62
CA ALA A 198 -8.00 0.72 -17.62
C ALA A 198 -8.96 -0.47 -17.76
N ARG A 199 -9.58 -0.91 -16.66
CA ARG A 199 -10.59 -1.97 -16.64
C ARG A 199 -12.01 -1.48 -16.99
N GLY A 200 -12.26 -0.16 -17.02
CA GLY A 200 -13.58 0.42 -17.24
C GLY A 200 -14.52 0.25 -16.04
N TYR A 201 -14.01 0.15 -14.83
CA TYR A 201 -14.81 0.05 -13.61
C TYR A 201 -15.33 1.41 -13.17
N ASP A 202 -16.60 1.45 -12.75
CA ASP A 202 -17.13 2.60 -12.02
C ASP A 202 -16.59 2.56 -10.58
N PRO A 203 -15.96 3.65 -10.09
CA PRO A 203 -15.54 3.73 -8.69
C PRO A 203 -16.62 3.37 -7.69
N ALA A 204 -17.89 3.67 -7.96
CA ALA A 204 -19.04 3.32 -7.11
C ALA A 204 -19.25 1.81 -6.95
N ASP A 205 -18.76 1.00 -7.90
CA ASP A 205 -18.80 -0.45 -7.87
C ASP A 205 -17.55 -1.10 -7.31
N CYS A 206 -16.59 -0.27 -6.86
CA CYS A 206 -15.34 -0.72 -6.25
C CYS A 206 -15.33 -0.45 -4.76
N ILE A 207 -14.65 -1.32 -4.02
CA ILE A 207 -14.28 -1.10 -2.62
C ILE A 207 -12.77 -1.21 -2.45
N ALA A 208 -12.26 -0.60 -1.38
CA ALA A 208 -10.87 -0.84 -0.98
C ALA A 208 -10.76 -1.13 0.51
N VAL A 209 -9.70 -1.83 0.91
CA VAL A 209 -9.41 -2.23 2.29
C VAL A 209 -7.94 -1.97 2.59
N GLY A 210 -7.65 -1.35 3.74
CA GLY A 210 -6.29 -1.03 4.16
C GLY A 210 -6.18 -0.77 5.66
N ASP A 211 -4.97 -0.51 6.15
CA ASP A 211 -4.67 -0.30 7.57
C ASP A 211 -3.76 0.90 7.87
N SER A 212 -3.38 1.67 6.85
CA SER A 212 -2.47 2.83 6.96
C SER A 212 -3.10 4.15 6.48
N VAL A 213 -2.45 5.27 6.81
CA VAL A 213 -2.85 6.59 6.31
C VAL A 213 -2.71 6.66 4.79
N GLU A 214 -1.67 6.04 4.22
CA GLU A 214 -1.48 5.97 2.77
C GLU A 214 -2.62 5.22 2.07
N ASP A 215 -3.10 4.12 2.68
CA ASP A 215 -4.23 3.37 2.14
C ASP A 215 -5.52 4.18 2.20
N LEU A 216 -5.71 4.99 3.25
CA LEU A 216 -6.91 5.81 3.43
C LEU A 216 -7.12 6.78 2.26
N GLU A 217 -6.04 7.27 1.62
CA GLU A 217 -6.15 8.12 0.43
C GLU A 217 -6.89 7.43 -0.73
N VAL A 218 -6.90 6.10 -0.77
CA VAL A 218 -7.63 5.31 -1.78
C VAL A 218 -9.14 5.50 -1.70
N ALA A 219 -9.66 5.96 -0.55
CA ALA A 219 -11.08 6.31 -0.41
C ALA A 219 -11.56 7.32 -1.47
N ALA A 220 -10.67 8.19 -1.97
CA ALA A 220 -10.98 9.11 -3.07
C ALA A 220 -11.22 8.43 -4.42
N ALA A 221 -10.79 7.18 -4.60
CA ALA A 221 -10.82 6.45 -5.87
C ALA A 221 -11.86 5.32 -5.92
N VAL A 222 -12.58 5.07 -4.83
CA VAL A 222 -13.55 3.97 -4.69
C VAL A 222 -14.87 4.44 -4.06
N GLY A 223 -15.93 3.67 -4.25
CA GLY A 223 -17.23 3.97 -3.64
C GLY A 223 -17.23 3.81 -2.12
N ARG A 224 -16.46 2.88 -1.58
CA ARG A 224 -16.31 2.66 -0.14
C ARG A 224 -14.93 2.16 0.22
N PHE A 225 -14.38 2.69 1.29
CA PHE A 225 -13.12 2.25 1.86
C PHE A 225 -13.34 1.63 3.25
N PHE A 226 -12.68 0.51 3.52
CA PHE A 226 -12.70 -0.13 4.82
C PHE A 226 -11.32 -0.06 5.45
N VAL A 227 -11.28 0.41 6.70
CA VAL A 227 -10.07 0.36 7.52
C VAL A 227 -10.20 -0.82 8.47
N VAL A 228 -9.28 -1.76 8.43
CA VAL A 228 -9.29 -2.89 9.37
C VAL A 228 -8.93 -2.42 10.78
N ALA A 229 -9.54 -3.05 11.81
CA ALA A 229 -9.52 -2.56 13.19
C ALA A 229 -8.12 -2.34 13.77
N ASN A 230 -7.12 -3.13 13.37
CA ASN A 230 -5.74 -2.95 13.80
C ASN A 230 -5.10 -1.63 13.32
N GLY A 231 -5.53 -1.06 12.20
CA GLY A 231 -5.00 0.19 11.67
C GLY A 231 -5.11 1.33 12.71
N PRO A 232 -6.32 1.81 13.06
CA PRO A 232 -6.50 2.91 14.01
C PRO A 232 -6.12 2.55 15.46
N GLN A 233 -6.04 1.27 15.81
CA GLN A 233 -5.49 0.85 17.09
C GLN A 233 -3.99 1.09 17.18
N ASN A 234 -3.29 0.89 16.07
CA ASN A 234 -1.83 0.96 15.98
C ASN A 234 -1.30 2.34 15.58
N ASP A 235 -2.12 3.16 14.89
CA ASP A 235 -1.75 4.46 14.36
C ASP A 235 -2.75 5.56 14.79
N ALA A 236 -2.28 6.50 15.62
CA ALA A 236 -3.06 7.64 16.06
C ALA A 236 -3.31 8.66 14.93
N GLY A 237 -2.39 8.79 13.98
CA GLY A 237 -2.54 9.63 12.78
C GLY A 237 -3.68 9.15 11.92
N LEU A 238 -3.71 7.84 11.61
CA LEU A 238 -4.83 7.23 10.89
C LEU A 238 -6.16 7.45 11.60
N ARG A 239 -6.20 7.22 12.93
CA ARG A 239 -7.41 7.45 13.73
C ARG A 239 -7.91 8.90 13.63
N GLY A 240 -6.98 9.86 13.65
CA GLY A 240 -7.29 11.29 13.52
C GLY A 240 -7.76 11.70 12.14
N ALA A 241 -7.34 10.99 11.08
CA ALA A 241 -7.69 11.27 9.69
C ALA A 241 -9.08 10.72 9.28
N LEU A 242 -9.58 9.67 9.96
CA LEU A 242 -10.84 8.99 9.60
C LEU A 242 -12.05 9.94 9.48
N PRO A 243 -12.28 10.93 10.39
CA PRO A 243 -13.47 11.78 10.33
C PRO A 243 -13.55 12.69 9.09
N ALA A 244 -12.48 12.81 8.32
CA ALA A 244 -12.46 13.61 7.09
C ALA A 244 -13.12 12.92 5.89
N TRP A 245 -13.52 11.64 6.03
CA TRP A 245 -14.01 10.81 4.94
C TRP A 245 -15.40 10.27 5.21
N ASP A 246 -16.35 10.56 4.32
CA ASP A 246 -17.76 10.13 4.45
C ASP A 246 -17.99 8.67 3.99
N ASN A 247 -17.10 8.13 3.14
CA ASN A 247 -17.19 6.78 2.56
C ASN A 247 -16.29 5.75 3.23
N VAL A 248 -15.76 6.06 4.42
CA VAL A 248 -14.86 5.19 5.18
C VAL A 248 -15.59 4.51 6.33
N THR A 249 -15.34 3.22 6.50
CA THR A 249 -15.87 2.39 7.59
C THR A 249 -14.73 1.64 8.26
N VAL A 250 -14.69 1.64 9.59
CA VAL A 250 -13.75 0.78 10.35
C VAL A 250 -14.43 -0.56 10.59
N THR A 251 -13.75 -1.66 10.30
CA THR A 251 -14.26 -3.01 10.57
C THR A 251 -14.14 -3.37 12.05
N GLU A 252 -14.92 -4.34 12.51
CA GLU A 252 -14.75 -4.92 13.84
C GLU A 252 -13.55 -5.89 13.87
N GLY A 253 -13.34 -6.63 12.78
CA GLY A 253 -12.25 -7.56 12.60
C GLY A 253 -10.91 -6.89 12.31
N GLU A 254 -9.84 -7.52 12.75
CA GLU A 254 -8.45 -7.13 12.45
C GLU A 254 -7.94 -7.91 11.23
N MET A 255 -7.04 -7.28 10.44
CA MET A 255 -6.34 -7.95 9.33
C MET A 255 -7.31 -8.74 8.42
N GLY A 256 -7.01 -10.01 8.13
CA GLY A 256 -7.80 -10.86 7.25
C GLY A 256 -9.26 -11.07 7.66
N GLU A 257 -9.60 -10.96 8.94
CA GLU A 257 -10.98 -11.01 9.42
C GLU A 257 -11.71 -9.71 9.09
N GLY A 258 -11.04 -8.56 9.23
CA GLY A 258 -11.57 -7.27 8.77
C GLY A 258 -11.74 -7.22 7.25
N PHE A 259 -10.80 -7.79 6.49
CA PHE A 259 -10.97 -7.95 5.04
C PHE A 259 -12.20 -8.82 4.70
N TYR A 260 -12.41 -9.93 5.40
CA TYR A 260 -13.61 -10.78 5.23
C TYR A 260 -14.89 -9.99 5.51
N GLU A 261 -14.93 -9.25 6.61
CA GLU A 261 -16.07 -8.41 6.98
C GLU A 261 -16.38 -7.37 5.89
N ALA A 262 -15.36 -6.67 5.39
CA ALA A 262 -15.49 -5.67 4.32
C ALA A 262 -16.11 -6.26 3.04
N VAL A 263 -15.62 -7.43 2.61
CA VAL A 263 -16.12 -8.11 1.41
C VAL A 263 -17.55 -8.59 1.62
N VAL A 264 -17.83 -9.28 2.73
CA VAL A 264 -19.17 -9.88 2.97
C VAL A 264 -20.24 -8.82 3.14
N SER A 265 -19.96 -7.75 3.92
CA SER A 265 -20.93 -6.65 4.08
C SER A 265 -21.22 -5.97 2.74
N SER A 266 -20.20 -5.73 1.92
CA SER A 266 -20.37 -5.13 0.59
C SER A 266 -21.18 -5.99 -0.36
N LEU A 267 -21.04 -7.32 -0.30
CA LEU A 267 -21.82 -8.25 -1.11
C LEU A 267 -23.29 -8.37 -0.63
N MET A 268 -23.53 -8.25 0.68
CA MET A 268 -24.87 -8.30 1.26
C MET A 268 -25.68 -7.04 0.94
N GLU A 269 -25.09 -5.87 0.99
CA GLU A 269 -25.74 -4.59 0.70
C GLU A 269 -26.12 -4.43 -0.78
N ARG A 270 -25.48 -5.16 -1.69
CA ARG A 270 -25.68 -5.09 -3.14
C ARG A 270 -26.66 -6.15 -3.69
N ARG A 271 -27.27 -6.96 -2.79
CA ARG A 271 -28.34 -7.90 -3.13
C ARG A 271 -29.69 -7.20 -3.20
#